data_59a70545addd5b63b2a897e97314de4f
#
_entry.id   59a70545addd5b63b2a897e97314de4f
#
_cell.length_a   1.000
_cell.length_b   1.000
_cell.length_c   1.000
_cell.angle_alpha   90.00
_cell.angle_beta   90.00
_cell.angle_gamma   90.00
#
_symmetry.space_group_name_H-M   'P 1'
#
loop_
_entity.id
_entity.type
_entity.pdbx_description
1 polymer ?
#
loop_
_entity_poly.entity_id
_entity_poly.type
_entity_poly.pdbx_seq_one_letter_code
_entity_poly.pdbx_strand_id
1 'polypeptide(L)'
;MNIFFDFDGTLIDSHRRLYELFQFLIPESTLSFNEYWDLKRNQIDHKTILKKYFGINNSQPFEKEWMKKIETKKYLDLDKPHEGVTEYLIYLKNKNLSLYLITDRQLPRGVYYQLKKFGWINFFDAILITAQKYSKEDLIKPLISTNKADYIVGDTGKDILTGKNLKIKSIAVSNGFLSKEILEKYRPDAIYNKVTDFHPE
;
A
#
# COMPACT_ATOMS: atom_id res chain seq x y z
N MET A 1 15.18 7.71 14.69
CA MET A 1 14.26 8.08 13.59
C MET A 1 13.68 6.80 13.03
N ASN A 2 12.36 6.70 13.03
CA ASN A 2 11.63 5.54 12.55
C ASN A 2 10.93 5.89 11.23
N ILE A 3 10.95 4.96 10.28
CA ILE A 3 10.23 5.10 9.02
C ILE A 3 9.30 3.90 8.86
N PHE A 4 8.01 4.18 8.77
CA PHE A 4 6.95 3.20 8.57
C PHE A 4 6.54 3.22 7.11
N PHE A 5 6.88 2.18 6.37
CA PHE A 5 6.53 2.03 4.96
C PHE A 5 5.26 1.22 4.79
N ASP A 6 4.28 1.73 4.08
CA ASP A 6 3.25 0.91 3.50
C ASP A 6 3.84 -0.06 2.46
N PHE A 7 3.10 -1.12 2.14
CA PHE A 7 3.61 -2.19 1.27
C PHE A 7 3.08 -2.10 -0.16
N ASP A 8 1.76 -2.31 -0.31
CA ASP A 8 1.09 -2.38 -1.61
C ASP A 8 0.96 -1.00 -2.25
N GLY A 9 1.52 -0.79 -3.44
CA GLY A 9 1.53 0.51 -4.12
C GLY A 9 2.64 1.45 -3.65
N THR A 10 3.31 1.15 -2.54
CA THR A 10 4.41 1.96 -1.98
C THR A 10 5.78 1.34 -2.24
N LEU A 11 6.04 0.15 -1.71
CA LEU A 11 7.28 -0.59 -1.95
C LEU A 11 7.17 -1.55 -3.13
N ILE A 12 5.98 -2.06 -3.38
CA ILE A 12 5.71 -3.00 -4.47
C ILE A 12 4.61 -2.48 -5.38
N ASP A 13 4.76 -2.75 -6.68
CA ASP A 13 3.71 -2.62 -7.68
C ASP A 13 2.77 -3.82 -7.60
N SER A 14 1.56 -3.59 -7.10
CA SER A 14 0.48 -4.57 -7.01
C SER A 14 -0.66 -4.31 -8.02
N HIS A 15 -0.47 -3.40 -8.96
CA HIS A 15 -1.50 -3.00 -9.92
C HIS A 15 -2.01 -4.19 -10.74
N ARG A 16 -1.09 -5.01 -11.26
CA ARG A 16 -1.43 -6.17 -12.08
C ARG A 16 -2.27 -7.19 -11.30
N ARG A 17 -1.93 -7.44 -10.05
CA ARG A 17 -2.67 -8.34 -9.17
C ARG A 17 -4.13 -7.94 -9.03
N LEU A 18 -4.38 -6.66 -8.73
CA LEU A 18 -5.73 -6.17 -8.51
C LEU A 18 -6.56 -6.21 -9.81
N TYR A 19 -5.97 -5.81 -10.93
CA TYR A 19 -6.64 -5.85 -12.22
C TYR A 19 -7.00 -7.28 -12.64
N GLU A 20 -6.05 -8.22 -12.58
CA GLU A 20 -6.27 -9.60 -12.97
C GLU A 20 -7.35 -10.29 -12.09
N LEU A 21 -7.36 -9.98 -10.79
CA LEU A 21 -8.43 -10.49 -9.93
C LEU A 21 -9.77 -9.85 -10.27
N PHE A 22 -9.81 -8.56 -10.58
CA PHE A 22 -11.05 -7.89 -11.00
C PHE A 22 -11.61 -8.54 -12.27
N GLN A 23 -10.79 -8.73 -13.30
CA GLN A 23 -11.20 -9.40 -14.55
C GLN A 23 -11.65 -10.85 -14.32
N PHE A 24 -10.99 -11.56 -13.43
CA PHE A 24 -11.40 -12.93 -13.08
C PHE A 24 -12.77 -12.99 -12.42
N LEU A 25 -13.09 -12.01 -11.56
CA LEU A 25 -14.36 -11.97 -10.82
C LEU A 25 -15.51 -11.36 -11.64
N ILE A 26 -15.21 -10.57 -12.64
CA ILE A 26 -16.16 -9.91 -13.55
C ILE A 26 -15.75 -10.24 -14.99
N PRO A 27 -16.01 -11.48 -15.45
CA PRO A 27 -15.57 -11.94 -16.79
C PRO A 27 -16.14 -11.11 -17.94
N GLU A 28 -17.30 -10.47 -17.73
CA GLU A 28 -17.93 -9.55 -18.69
C GLU A 28 -17.28 -8.18 -18.75
N SER A 29 -16.26 -7.91 -17.92
CA SER A 29 -15.58 -6.62 -17.90
C SER A 29 -14.80 -6.38 -19.20
N THR A 30 -15.12 -5.29 -19.88
CA THR A 30 -14.39 -4.77 -21.04
C THR A 30 -13.39 -3.68 -20.65
N LEU A 31 -13.28 -3.35 -19.36
CA LEU A 31 -12.32 -2.35 -18.91
C LEU A 31 -10.88 -2.81 -19.18
N SER A 32 -10.16 -2.02 -19.95
CA SER A 32 -8.73 -2.20 -20.11
C SER A 32 -8.00 -1.95 -18.77
N PHE A 33 -6.73 -2.34 -18.69
CA PHE A 33 -5.89 -2.07 -17.52
C PHE A 33 -5.86 -0.57 -17.18
N ASN A 34 -5.68 0.29 -18.17
CA ASN A 34 -5.59 1.73 -17.95
C ASN A 34 -6.93 2.32 -17.48
N GLU A 35 -8.05 1.95 -18.10
CA GLU A 35 -9.38 2.42 -17.67
C GLU A 35 -9.70 2.00 -16.24
N TYR A 36 -9.40 0.73 -15.87
CA TYR A 36 -9.58 0.28 -14.50
C TYR A 36 -8.73 1.10 -13.52
N TRP A 37 -7.46 1.37 -13.86
CA TRP A 37 -6.57 2.13 -12.99
C TRP A 37 -6.93 3.61 -12.93
N ASP A 38 -7.39 4.22 -13.98
CA ASP A 38 -7.91 5.59 -13.96
C ASP A 38 -9.06 5.72 -12.96
N LEU A 39 -9.96 4.73 -12.90
CA LEU A 39 -11.01 4.69 -11.88
C LEU A 39 -10.41 4.56 -10.47
N LYS A 40 -9.48 3.63 -10.26
CA LYS A 40 -8.86 3.39 -8.94
C LYS A 40 -8.05 4.60 -8.46
N ARG A 41 -7.25 5.20 -9.35
CA ARG A 41 -6.43 6.39 -9.05
C ARG A 41 -7.28 7.61 -8.69
N ASN A 42 -8.50 7.69 -9.19
CA ASN A 42 -9.51 8.69 -8.82
C ASN A 42 -10.35 8.28 -7.60
N GLN A 43 -9.90 7.29 -6.83
CA GLN A 43 -10.54 6.82 -5.59
C GLN A 43 -11.94 6.21 -5.81
N ILE A 44 -12.23 5.72 -7.02
CA ILE A 44 -13.49 5.02 -7.29
C ILE A 44 -13.39 3.59 -6.76
N ASP A 45 -14.25 3.26 -5.80
CA ASP A 45 -14.27 1.93 -5.20
C ASP A 45 -14.94 0.88 -6.10
N HIS A 46 -14.72 -0.39 -5.79
CA HIS A 46 -15.30 -1.50 -6.57
C HIS A 46 -16.84 -1.47 -6.55
N LYS A 47 -17.46 -1.11 -5.44
CA LYS A 47 -18.93 -1.03 -5.35
C LYS A 47 -19.49 -0.04 -6.37
N THR A 48 -18.86 1.13 -6.50
CA THR A 48 -19.23 2.14 -7.49
C THR A 48 -18.99 1.66 -8.92
N ILE A 49 -17.82 1.01 -9.17
CA ILE A 49 -17.51 0.42 -10.49
C ILE A 49 -18.55 -0.63 -10.87
N LEU A 50 -18.84 -1.58 -9.99
CA LEU A 50 -19.79 -2.65 -10.21
C LEU A 50 -21.20 -2.11 -10.53
N LYS A 51 -21.66 -1.13 -9.74
CA LYS A 51 -22.97 -0.52 -9.96
C LYS A 51 -23.03 0.25 -11.28
N LYS A 52 -22.04 1.10 -11.55
CA LYS A 52 -22.06 2.05 -12.67
C LYS A 52 -21.83 1.37 -14.03
N TYR A 53 -20.91 0.41 -14.10
CA TYR A 53 -20.47 -0.18 -15.38
C TYR A 53 -21.09 -1.54 -15.66
N PHE A 54 -21.56 -2.27 -14.62
CA PHE A 54 -22.08 -3.63 -14.76
C PHE A 54 -23.50 -3.82 -14.20
N GLY A 55 -24.12 -2.75 -13.65
CA GLY A 55 -25.48 -2.84 -13.09
C GLY A 55 -25.57 -3.70 -11.81
N ILE A 56 -24.44 -4.09 -11.23
CA ILE A 56 -24.38 -4.95 -10.05
C ILE A 56 -24.59 -4.09 -8.79
N ASN A 57 -25.81 -4.14 -8.22
CA ASN A 57 -26.16 -3.34 -7.05
C ASN A 57 -25.71 -3.96 -5.72
N ASN A 58 -25.57 -5.29 -5.64
CA ASN A 58 -25.07 -5.98 -4.46
C ASN A 58 -23.60 -6.40 -4.67
N SER A 59 -22.68 -5.66 -4.06
CA SER A 59 -21.24 -5.94 -4.16
C SER A 59 -20.74 -7.02 -3.19
N GLN A 60 -21.53 -7.48 -2.23
CA GLN A 60 -21.11 -8.42 -1.20
C GLN A 60 -20.52 -9.75 -1.73
N PRO A 61 -21.12 -10.42 -2.76
CA PRO A 61 -20.54 -11.63 -3.31
C PRO A 61 -19.14 -11.38 -3.93
N PHE A 62 -18.98 -10.26 -4.64
CA PHE A 62 -17.69 -9.85 -5.19
C PHE A 62 -16.66 -9.60 -4.09
N GLU A 63 -17.01 -8.80 -3.08
CA GLU A 63 -16.12 -8.46 -1.97
C GLU A 63 -15.65 -9.71 -1.22
N LYS A 64 -16.55 -10.66 -0.97
CA LYS A 64 -16.22 -11.94 -0.32
C LYS A 64 -15.20 -12.74 -1.14
N GLU A 65 -15.43 -12.91 -2.45
CA GLU A 65 -14.50 -13.65 -3.32
C GLU A 65 -13.20 -12.87 -3.53
N TRP A 66 -13.24 -11.54 -3.61
CA TRP A 66 -12.07 -10.68 -3.64
C TRP A 66 -11.17 -10.93 -2.44
N MET A 67 -11.72 -10.80 -1.23
CA MET A 67 -10.98 -10.98 0.03
C MET A 67 -10.40 -12.40 0.16
N LYS A 68 -11.13 -13.40 -0.32
CA LYS A 68 -10.66 -14.80 -0.32
C LYS A 68 -9.47 -15.06 -1.25
N LYS A 69 -9.39 -14.32 -2.36
CA LYS A 69 -8.44 -14.61 -3.46
C LYS A 69 -7.26 -13.67 -3.54
N ILE A 70 -7.41 -12.40 -3.17
CA ILE A 70 -6.43 -11.34 -3.43
C ILE A 70 -5.04 -11.63 -2.84
N GLU A 71 -4.97 -12.38 -1.74
CA GLU A 71 -3.72 -12.75 -1.08
C GLU A 71 -3.35 -14.23 -1.30
N THR A 72 -3.93 -14.89 -2.31
CA THR A 72 -3.45 -16.22 -2.71
C THR A 72 -2.13 -16.10 -3.48
N LYS A 73 -1.29 -17.16 -3.41
CA LYS A 73 0.01 -17.19 -4.08
C LYS A 73 -0.07 -16.82 -5.56
N LYS A 74 -1.10 -17.35 -6.27
CA LYS A 74 -1.35 -17.05 -7.69
C LYS A 74 -1.34 -15.55 -7.97
N TYR A 75 -2.01 -14.76 -7.13
CA TYR A 75 -2.13 -13.32 -7.32
C TYR A 75 -0.93 -12.57 -6.74
N LEU A 76 -0.42 -12.99 -5.57
CA LEU A 76 0.78 -12.38 -4.98
C LEU A 76 2.02 -12.50 -5.87
N ASP A 77 2.10 -13.53 -6.72
CA ASP A 77 3.21 -13.73 -7.66
C ASP A 77 3.24 -12.70 -8.81
N LEU A 78 2.14 -11.99 -9.03
CA LEU A 78 2.05 -10.88 -10.00
C LEU A 78 2.71 -9.59 -9.51
N ASP A 79 2.90 -9.46 -8.20
CA ASP A 79 3.51 -8.27 -7.63
C ASP A 79 5.03 -8.25 -7.86
N LYS A 80 5.55 -7.04 -8.00
CA LYS A 80 6.99 -6.78 -8.20
C LYS A 80 7.43 -5.63 -7.29
N PRO A 81 8.69 -5.63 -6.81
CA PRO A 81 9.28 -4.42 -6.27
C PRO A 81 9.16 -3.25 -7.25
N HIS A 82 8.88 -2.04 -6.74
CA HIS A 82 9.14 -0.87 -7.56
C HIS A 82 10.65 -0.73 -7.83
N GLU A 83 10.97 -0.15 -8.96
CA GLU A 83 12.37 0.04 -9.40
C GLU A 83 13.19 0.81 -8.34
N GLY A 84 14.37 0.29 -8.02
CA GLY A 84 15.32 0.91 -7.09
C GLY A 84 14.98 0.73 -5.61
N VAL A 85 13.86 0.08 -5.25
CA VAL A 85 13.45 -0.04 -3.84
C VAL A 85 14.42 -0.90 -3.01
N THR A 86 14.98 -1.96 -3.58
CA THR A 86 15.94 -2.80 -2.85
C THR A 86 17.19 -2.00 -2.46
N GLU A 87 17.76 -1.27 -3.40
CA GLU A 87 18.92 -0.41 -3.21
C GLU A 87 18.61 0.72 -2.22
N TYR A 88 17.41 1.28 -2.31
CA TYR A 88 16.94 2.31 -1.39
C TYR A 88 16.80 1.79 0.04
N LEU A 89 16.25 0.60 0.28
CA LEU A 89 16.20 -0.01 1.60
C LEU A 89 17.59 -0.27 2.18
N ILE A 90 18.54 -0.75 1.35
CA ILE A 90 19.94 -0.91 1.73
C ILE A 90 20.56 0.44 2.13
N TYR A 91 20.33 1.48 1.32
CA TYR A 91 20.82 2.83 1.62
C TYR A 91 20.29 3.34 2.98
N LEU A 92 19.01 3.17 3.27
CA LEU A 92 18.42 3.62 4.54
C LEU A 92 18.97 2.83 5.74
N LYS A 93 19.18 1.52 5.61
CA LYS A 93 19.81 0.70 6.67
C LYS A 93 21.24 1.14 6.92
N ASN A 94 22.02 1.47 5.88
CA ASN A 94 23.37 2.00 6.02
C ASN A 94 23.43 3.37 6.72
N LYS A 95 22.32 4.11 6.71
CA LYS A 95 22.13 5.34 7.50
C LYS A 95 21.72 5.07 8.96
N ASN A 96 21.70 3.81 9.41
CA ASN A 96 21.25 3.39 10.74
C ASN A 96 19.84 3.85 11.10
N LEU A 97 18.93 3.89 10.12
CA LEU A 97 17.52 4.20 10.32
C LEU A 97 16.75 2.93 10.72
N SER A 98 15.76 3.10 11.60
CA SER A 98 14.85 2.03 11.96
C SER A 98 13.72 1.96 10.93
N LEU A 99 13.63 0.84 10.22
CA LEU A 99 12.64 0.63 9.16
C LEU A 99 11.56 -0.33 9.62
N TYR A 100 10.33 0.04 9.40
CA TYR A 100 9.15 -0.76 9.73
C TYR A 100 8.29 -0.94 8.49
N LEU A 101 7.80 -2.16 8.27
CA LEU A 101 6.75 -2.40 7.29
C LEU A 101 5.40 -2.31 7.99
N ILE A 102 4.46 -1.56 7.45
CA ILE A 102 3.07 -1.49 7.94
C ILE A 102 2.10 -1.76 6.79
N THR A 103 1.20 -2.73 6.94
CA THR A 103 0.30 -3.10 5.84
C THR A 103 -1.08 -3.51 6.33
N ASP A 104 -2.10 -3.21 5.51
CA ASP A 104 -3.49 -3.60 5.75
C ASP A 104 -3.84 -5.02 5.26
N ARG A 105 -2.83 -5.82 4.91
CA ARG A 105 -3.05 -7.21 4.51
C ARG A 105 -3.71 -8.03 5.61
N GLN A 106 -4.49 -9.05 5.17
CA GLN A 106 -5.21 -9.94 6.09
C GLN A 106 -4.31 -11.03 6.68
N LEU A 107 -3.42 -11.57 5.84
CA LEU A 107 -2.70 -12.81 6.13
C LEU A 107 -1.19 -12.57 6.23
N PRO A 108 -0.61 -12.75 7.44
CA PRO A 108 0.84 -12.63 7.61
C PRO A 108 1.65 -13.50 6.64
N ARG A 109 1.16 -14.72 6.36
CA ARG A 109 1.86 -15.65 5.45
C ARG A 109 2.14 -15.06 4.07
N GLY A 110 1.22 -14.24 3.52
CA GLY A 110 1.39 -13.61 2.21
C GLY A 110 2.45 -12.53 2.23
N VAL A 111 2.49 -11.74 3.30
CA VAL A 111 3.51 -10.69 3.51
C VAL A 111 4.90 -11.32 3.62
N TYR A 112 5.06 -12.29 4.53
CA TYR A 112 6.35 -12.99 4.72
C TYR A 112 6.81 -13.75 3.46
N TYR A 113 5.87 -14.34 2.71
CA TYR A 113 6.19 -14.97 1.43
C TYR A 113 6.85 -13.99 0.48
N GLN A 114 6.28 -12.79 0.29
CA GLN A 114 6.83 -11.79 -0.62
C GLN A 114 8.10 -11.15 -0.10
N LEU A 115 8.20 -10.83 1.19
CA LEU A 115 9.44 -10.32 1.79
C LEU A 115 10.60 -11.28 1.61
N LYS A 116 10.35 -12.61 1.76
CA LYS A 116 11.35 -13.63 1.49
C LYS A 116 11.70 -13.71 0.01
N LYS A 117 10.70 -13.68 -0.88
CA LYS A 117 10.87 -13.70 -2.34
C LYS A 117 11.73 -12.54 -2.84
N PHE A 118 11.56 -11.34 -2.24
CA PHE A 118 12.29 -10.13 -2.63
C PHE A 118 13.62 -9.96 -1.86
N GLY A 119 13.93 -10.82 -0.89
CA GLY A 119 15.13 -10.71 -0.04
C GLY A 119 15.05 -9.59 1.00
N TRP A 120 13.85 -9.13 1.37
CA TRP A 120 13.66 -7.94 2.19
C TRP A 120 13.41 -8.19 3.67
N ILE A 121 13.29 -9.45 4.08
CA ILE A 121 12.84 -9.80 5.45
C ILE A 121 13.73 -9.19 6.55
N ASN A 122 15.02 -9.03 6.28
CA ASN A 122 16.00 -8.53 7.24
C ASN A 122 16.19 -7.00 7.18
N PHE A 123 15.50 -6.29 6.30
CA PHE A 123 15.58 -4.83 6.25
C PHE A 123 14.72 -4.16 7.33
N PHE A 124 13.66 -4.84 7.78
CA PHE A 124 12.69 -4.25 8.70
C PHE A 124 12.94 -4.70 10.13
N ASP A 125 12.96 -3.74 11.06
CA ASP A 125 13.07 -4.00 12.50
C ASP A 125 11.78 -4.62 13.07
N ALA A 126 10.62 -4.32 12.44
CA ALA A 126 9.37 -5.06 12.65
C ALA A 126 8.48 -5.01 11.41
N ILE A 127 7.62 -6.04 11.29
CA ILE A 127 6.61 -6.17 10.24
C ILE A 127 5.25 -6.11 10.92
N LEU A 128 4.54 -5.00 10.69
CA LEU A 128 3.27 -4.66 11.32
C LEU A 128 2.14 -4.96 10.34
N ILE A 129 1.29 -5.91 10.68
CA ILE A 129 0.19 -6.36 9.82
C ILE A 129 -1.11 -6.12 10.57
N THR A 130 -1.98 -5.27 10.02
CA THR A 130 -3.26 -4.95 10.68
C THR A 130 -4.20 -6.14 10.75
N ALA A 131 -4.02 -7.12 9.84
CA ALA A 131 -4.89 -8.29 9.68
C ALA A 131 -6.39 -7.90 9.61
N GLN A 132 -6.66 -6.61 9.24
CA GLN A 132 -7.99 -5.98 9.25
C GLN A 132 -8.69 -6.01 10.62
N LYS A 133 -7.92 -6.16 11.70
CA LYS A 133 -8.39 -6.16 13.09
C LYS A 133 -7.91 -4.94 13.86
N TYR A 134 -6.73 -4.46 13.52
CA TYR A 134 -6.08 -3.30 14.16
C TYR A 134 -6.01 -2.14 13.17
N SER A 135 -5.96 -0.92 13.67
CA SER A 135 -5.59 0.23 12.84
C SER A 135 -4.08 0.31 12.66
N LYS A 136 -3.60 1.02 11.63
CA LYS A 136 -2.18 1.32 11.48
C LYS A 136 -1.68 2.11 12.69
N GLU A 137 -2.50 3.02 13.21
CA GLU A 137 -2.22 3.84 14.39
C GLU A 137 -1.93 2.97 15.62
N ASP A 138 -2.74 1.94 15.88
CA ASP A 138 -2.57 1.07 17.05
C ASP A 138 -1.22 0.35 17.02
N LEU A 139 -0.78 -0.08 15.84
CA LEU A 139 0.47 -0.81 15.65
C LEU A 139 1.70 0.10 15.67
N ILE A 140 1.57 1.31 15.15
CA ILE A 140 2.68 2.27 15.06
C ILE A 140 2.91 3.01 16.39
N LYS A 141 1.84 3.39 17.08
CA LYS A 141 1.89 4.23 18.29
C LYS A 141 2.92 3.79 19.34
N PRO A 142 3.08 2.49 19.66
CA PRO A 142 4.07 2.03 20.66
C PRO A 142 5.52 2.22 20.22
N LEU A 143 5.77 2.46 18.93
CA LEU A 143 7.10 2.51 18.33
C LEU A 143 7.56 3.94 18.01
N ILE A 144 6.69 4.94 18.20
CA ILE A 144 7.01 6.34 17.89
C ILE A 144 8.14 6.84 18.78
N SER A 145 9.12 7.49 18.16
CA SER A 145 10.21 8.17 18.85
C SER A 145 9.71 9.43 19.57
N THR A 146 10.14 9.65 20.82
CA THR A 146 9.79 10.86 21.56
C THR A 146 10.64 12.07 21.20
N ASN A 147 11.83 11.85 20.61
CA ASN A 147 12.86 12.87 20.44
C ASN A 147 13.32 13.10 19.00
N LYS A 148 12.75 12.40 18.02
CA LYS A 148 13.14 12.48 16.61
C LYS A 148 11.90 12.52 15.73
N ALA A 149 12.03 13.14 14.56
CA ALA A 149 10.99 13.05 13.55
C ALA A 149 10.84 11.60 13.08
N ASP A 150 9.62 11.09 13.11
CA ASP A 150 9.27 9.79 12.53
C ASP A 150 8.40 10.03 11.30
N TYR A 151 8.43 9.09 10.38
CA TYR A 151 7.75 9.20 9.09
C TYR A 151 6.85 7.99 8.83
N ILE A 152 5.69 8.24 8.25
CA ILE A 152 4.93 7.21 7.53
C ILE A 152 4.97 7.55 6.05
N VAL A 153 5.26 6.55 5.22
CA VAL A 153 5.35 6.67 3.77
C VAL A 153 4.32 5.72 3.16
N GLY A 154 3.42 6.24 2.34
CA GLY A 154 2.36 5.44 1.73
C GLY A 154 1.75 6.13 0.52
N ASP A 155 0.88 5.41 -0.20
CA ASP A 155 0.28 5.84 -1.46
C ASP A 155 -1.23 6.07 -1.36
N THR A 156 -1.77 6.04 -0.14
CA THR A 156 -3.20 6.24 0.11
C THR A 156 -3.48 7.35 1.12
N GLY A 157 -4.72 7.88 1.08
CA GLY A 157 -5.19 8.83 2.09
C GLY A 157 -5.17 8.28 3.50
N LYS A 158 -5.27 6.94 3.67
CA LYS A 158 -5.22 6.28 4.96
C LYS A 158 -3.84 6.44 5.62
N ASP A 159 -2.76 6.31 4.86
CA ASP A 159 -1.40 6.51 5.36
C ASP A 159 -1.17 7.95 5.82
N ILE A 160 -1.65 8.90 5.02
CA ILE A 160 -1.55 10.33 5.35
C ILE A 160 -2.31 10.64 6.64
N LEU A 161 -3.55 10.13 6.78
CA LEU A 161 -4.36 10.32 7.97
C LEU A 161 -3.73 9.66 9.20
N THR A 162 -3.15 8.46 9.05
CA THR A 162 -2.40 7.80 10.12
C THR A 162 -1.25 8.68 10.61
N GLY A 163 -0.46 9.27 9.69
CA GLY A 163 0.61 10.21 10.06
C GLY A 163 0.10 11.39 10.88
N LYS A 164 -1.00 12.00 10.42
CA LYS A 164 -1.63 13.13 11.12
C LYS A 164 -2.15 12.77 12.51
N ASN A 165 -2.85 11.64 12.61
CA ASN A 165 -3.41 11.17 13.88
C ASN A 165 -2.31 10.87 14.91
N LEU A 166 -1.18 10.38 14.46
CA LEU A 166 -0.01 10.08 15.29
C LEU A 166 0.94 11.26 15.48
N LYS A 167 0.72 12.40 14.76
CA LYS A 167 1.59 13.57 14.77
C LYS A 167 3.02 13.26 14.31
N ILE A 168 3.17 12.34 13.36
CA ILE A 168 4.41 12.05 12.65
C ILE A 168 4.31 12.54 11.21
N LYS A 169 5.44 12.70 10.53
CA LYS A 169 5.47 13.19 9.15
C LYS A 169 4.83 12.19 8.18
N SER A 170 3.89 12.65 7.39
CA SER A 170 3.21 11.88 6.36
C SER A 170 3.77 12.17 4.97
N ILE A 171 4.38 11.17 4.36
CA ILE A 171 4.96 11.23 3.02
C ILE A 171 4.09 10.42 2.07
N ALA A 172 3.57 11.06 1.05
CA ALA A 172 2.78 10.39 0.02
C ALA A 172 3.63 10.06 -1.21
N VAL A 173 3.35 8.90 -1.85
CA VAL A 173 3.93 8.53 -3.15
C VAL A 173 2.83 8.37 -4.19
N SER A 174 3.01 8.98 -5.36
CA SER A 174 1.94 9.11 -6.36
C SER A 174 2.00 8.07 -7.48
N ASN A 175 2.98 7.16 -7.46
CA ASN A 175 3.04 6.04 -8.40
C ASN A 175 2.22 4.80 -7.96
N GLY A 176 1.58 4.85 -6.78
CA GLY A 176 0.73 3.79 -6.24
C GLY A 176 -0.75 3.92 -6.62
N PHE A 177 -1.65 3.63 -5.67
CA PHE A 177 -3.10 3.53 -5.89
C PHE A 177 -3.78 4.86 -6.18
N LEU A 178 -3.40 5.94 -5.50
CA LEU A 178 -4.07 7.23 -5.66
C LEU A 178 -3.24 8.18 -6.53
N SER A 179 -3.94 8.98 -7.33
CA SER A 179 -3.30 10.05 -8.09
C SER A 179 -2.81 11.18 -7.17
N LYS A 180 -1.86 11.97 -7.66
CA LYS A 180 -1.32 13.11 -6.93
C LYS A 180 -2.42 14.08 -6.48
N GLU A 181 -3.38 14.37 -7.37
CA GLU A 181 -4.50 15.29 -7.13
C GLU A 181 -5.43 14.78 -6.01
N ILE A 182 -5.58 13.46 -5.89
CA ILE A 182 -6.35 12.87 -4.79
C ILE A 182 -5.55 12.90 -3.50
N LEU A 183 -4.24 12.57 -3.54
CA LEU A 183 -3.37 12.62 -2.36
C LEU A 183 -3.26 14.03 -1.77
N GLU A 184 -3.20 15.07 -2.61
CA GLU A 184 -3.17 16.48 -2.19
C GLU A 184 -4.37 16.87 -1.32
N LYS A 185 -5.55 16.28 -1.55
CA LYS A 185 -6.75 16.52 -0.74
C LYS A 185 -6.57 16.10 0.72
N TYR A 186 -5.72 15.12 0.97
CA TYR A 186 -5.38 14.66 2.32
C TYR A 186 -4.29 15.51 2.99
N ARG A 187 -3.63 16.43 2.26
CA ARG A 187 -2.61 17.36 2.74
C ARG A 187 -1.47 16.64 3.46
N PRO A 188 -0.71 15.74 2.78
CA PRO A 188 0.50 15.17 3.35
C PRO A 188 1.58 16.24 3.58
N ASP A 189 2.59 15.94 4.40
CA ASP A 189 3.73 16.85 4.59
C ASP A 189 4.58 16.98 3.32
N ALA A 190 4.68 15.92 2.50
CA ALA A 190 5.28 15.95 1.18
C ALA A 190 4.68 14.89 0.25
N ILE A 191 4.79 15.12 -1.07
CA ILE A 191 4.41 14.15 -2.11
C ILE A 191 5.60 13.97 -3.05
N TYR A 192 6.00 12.71 -3.24
CA TYR A 192 7.01 12.30 -4.20
C TYR A 192 6.38 11.44 -5.30
N ASN A 193 7.08 11.31 -6.44
CA ASN A 193 6.60 10.40 -7.48
C ASN A 193 6.71 8.95 -7.03
N LYS A 194 7.85 8.56 -6.48
CA LYS A 194 8.12 7.21 -5.98
C LYS A 194 8.85 7.26 -4.63
N VAL A 195 8.79 6.15 -3.91
CA VAL A 195 9.38 6.07 -2.56
C VAL A 195 10.88 6.33 -2.53
N THR A 196 11.59 5.99 -3.60
CA THR A 196 13.03 6.20 -3.75
C THR A 196 13.44 7.66 -3.87
N ASP A 197 12.49 8.56 -4.15
CA ASP A 197 12.73 10.00 -4.22
C ASP A 197 12.70 10.67 -2.83
N PHE A 198 12.21 9.95 -1.82
CA PHE A 198 12.15 10.44 -0.44
C PHE A 198 13.47 10.18 0.28
N HIS A 199 14.10 11.26 0.77
CA HIS A 199 15.32 11.19 1.59
C HIS A 199 15.01 11.81 2.96
N PRO A 200 14.93 10.99 4.04
CA PRO A 200 14.68 11.51 5.38
C PRO A 200 15.86 12.36 5.90
N GLU A 201 15.53 13.46 6.53
CA GLU A 201 16.49 14.42 7.12
C GLU A 201 16.75 14.12 8.58
#